data_ee914a912a7bcfdf7f06acc4034ae804
#
_entry.id   ee914a912a7bcfdf7f06acc4034ae804
#
_cell.length_a   1.000
_cell.length_b   1.000
_cell.length_c   1.000
_cell.angle_alpha   90.00
_cell.angle_beta   90.00
_cell.angle_gamma   90.00
#
_symmetry.space_group_name_H-M   'P 1'
#
loop_
_entity.id
_entity.type
_entity.pdbx_description
1 polymer ?
#
loop_
_entity_poly.entity_id
_entity_poly.type
_entity_poly.pdbx_seq_one_letter_code
_entity_poly.pdbx_strand_id
1 'polypeptide(L)'
;MSNNLKFEKCSDDEWSSLIENSHQSNLFSSIFFLRNSGNKYNLWKVTQGQEIKAGVCLNVDETEKISFENELVIHNGIFFNLDKKRILAKKREDEFQINSFIISNLVSRYDKIFLSLDPSVTDIRPFQWYNYNTNSPKFEISIKYTSTLNLSELASQDNQNDENLNLYKDLETVRRYSIRQAKKEKYSVEFSNNAENFLSLYKKFINKISSSSAQDEFETVAKITNEILAQKK
;
A
#
# COMPACT_ATOMS: atom_id res chain seq x y z
N MET A 1 30.20 1.13 12.04
CA MET A 1 30.36 2.23 11.06
C MET A 1 29.13 3.09 11.18
N SER A 2 29.24 4.37 11.57
CA SER A 2 28.08 5.26 11.64
C SER A 2 27.59 5.51 10.22
N ASN A 3 26.53 4.83 9.83
CA ASN A 3 25.83 5.14 8.60
C ASN A 3 25.37 6.59 8.72
N ASN A 4 25.85 7.45 7.82
CA ASN A 4 25.54 8.88 7.81
C ASN A 4 24.11 9.08 7.27
N LEU A 5 23.13 8.46 7.94
CA LEU A 5 21.71 8.53 7.59
C LEU A 5 21.13 9.84 8.13
N LYS A 6 20.27 10.48 7.33
CA LYS A 6 19.49 11.65 7.74
C LYS A 6 18.02 11.35 7.58
N PHE A 7 17.19 11.93 8.47
CA PHE A 7 15.74 11.83 8.43
C PHE A 7 15.14 13.21 8.25
N GLU A 8 14.56 13.45 7.09
CA GLU A 8 14.13 14.79 6.65
C GLU A 8 12.73 14.74 6.05
N LYS A 9 12.03 15.89 6.03
CA LYS A 9 10.78 16.01 5.28
C LYS A 9 11.03 15.70 3.81
N CYS A 10 10.09 15.01 3.19
CA CYS A 10 10.10 14.67 1.78
C CYS A 10 9.10 15.55 1.04
N SER A 11 9.51 16.18 -0.07
CA SER A 11 8.58 16.87 -0.94
C SER A 11 7.77 15.88 -1.78
N ASP A 12 6.66 16.34 -2.35
CA ASP A 12 5.80 15.51 -3.21
C ASP A 12 6.55 14.99 -4.44
N ASP A 13 7.46 15.79 -5.02
CA ASP A 13 8.25 15.40 -6.19
C ASP A 13 9.30 14.34 -5.83
N GLU A 14 10.01 14.54 -4.71
CA GLU A 14 10.95 13.54 -4.20
C GLU A 14 10.27 12.23 -3.83
N TRP A 15 9.07 12.32 -3.24
CA TRP A 15 8.24 11.18 -2.92
C TRP A 15 7.81 10.41 -4.18
N SER A 16 7.32 11.12 -5.20
CA SER A 16 6.94 10.52 -6.48
C SER A 16 8.10 9.75 -7.11
N SER A 17 9.29 10.38 -7.15
CA SER A 17 10.50 9.72 -7.66
C SER A 17 10.91 8.49 -6.84
N LEU A 18 10.77 8.53 -5.51
CA LEU A 18 11.05 7.39 -4.65
C LEU A 18 10.08 6.24 -4.93
N ILE A 19 8.77 6.52 -5.01
CA ILE A 19 7.73 5.52 -5.20
C ILE A 19 7.85 4.87 -6.59
N GLU A 20 8.15 5.62 -7.65
CA GLU A 20 8.40 5.07 -8.99
C GLU A 20 9.52 4.03 -9.02
N ASN A 21 10.53 4.18 -8.16
CA ASN A 21 11.66 3.27 -8.08
C ASN A 21 11.49 2.15 -7.03
N SER A 22 10.52 2.26 -6.14
CA SER A 22 10.25 1.26 -5.11
C SER A 22 9.45 0.08 -5.65
N HIS A 23 9.84 -1.13 -5.28
CA HIS A 23 9.05 -2.34 -5.59
C HIS A 23 7.76 -2.45 -4.76
N GLN A 24 7.61 -1.64 -3.72
CA GLN A 24 6.46 -1.56 -2.82
C GLN A 24 5.43 -0.53 -3.31
N SER A 25 5.68 0.11 -4.45
CA SER A 25 4.80 1.11 -5.05
C SER A 25 3.39 0.57 -5.25
N ASN A 26 2.40 1.37 -4.86
CA ASN A 26 0.99 1.05 -5.04
C ASN A 26 0.16 2.33 -5.16
N LEU A 27 -1.12 2.21 -5.49
CA LEU A 27 -2.02 3.37 -5.63
C LEU A 27 -2.04 4.23 -4.36
N PHE A 28 -2.09 3.60 -3.19
CA PHE A 28 -2.24 4.28 -1.90
C PHE A 28 -1.02 5.12 -1.50
N SER A 29 0.15 4.82 -2.07
CA SER A 29 1.38 5.59 -1.86
C SER A 29 1.55 6.73 -2.87
N SER A 30 0.72 6.83 -3.90
CA SER A 30 0.82 7.89 -4.89
C SER A 30 0.38 9.25 -4.31
N ILE A 31 1.06 10.33 -4.71
CA ILE A 31 0.68 11.70 -4.33
C ILE A 31 -0.76 12.00 -4.74
N PHE A 32 -1.17 11.48 -5.89
CA PHE A 32 -2.55 11.59 -6.34
C PHE A 32 -3.54 11.06 -5.29
N PHE A 33 -3.34 9.83 -4.80
CA PHE A 33 -4.21 9.24 -3.79
C PHE A 33 -4.14 10.02 -2.47
N LEU A 34 -2.95 10.33 -2.00
CA LEU A 34 -2.75 11.02 -0.73
C LEU A 34 -3.48 12.36 -0.68
N ARG A 35 -3.41 13.16 -1.75
CA ARG A 35 -4.12 14.45 -1.85
C ARG A 35 -5.64 14.32 -1.90
N ASN A 36 -6.16 13.19 -2.40
CA ASN A 36 -7.59 12.96 -2.58
C ASN A 36 -8.22 12.07 -1.50
N SER A 37 -7.42 11.46 -0.62
CA SER A 37 -7.90 10.58 0.45
C SER A 37 -8.65 11.28 1.58
N GLY A 38 -8.67 12.62 1.60
CA GLY A 38 -9.32 13.41 2.65
C GLY A 38 -8.56 13.50 3.96
N ASN A 39 -7.46 12.78 4.11
CA ASN A 39 -6.65 12.77 5.31
C ASN A 39 -5.39 13.62 5.15
N LYS A 40 -4.96 14.23 6.25
CA LYS A 40 -3.66 14.85 6.32
C LYS A 40 -2.57 13.78 6.34
N TYR A 41 -1.46 14.04 5.67
CA TYR A 41 -0.36 13.08 5.60
C TYR A 41 1.00 13.75 5.78
N ASN A 42 1.95 13.00 6.32
CA ASN A 42 3.34 13.40 6.46
C ASN A 42 4.23 12.45 5.65
N LEU A 43 5.09 13.05 4.83
CA LEU A 43 6.11 12.36 4.07
C LEU A 43 7.50 12.64 4.66
N TRP A 44 8.24 11.56 4.92
CA TRP A 44 9.60 11.61 5.39
C TRP A 44 10.50 10.81 4.47
N LYS A 45 11.75 11.20 4.35
CA LYS A 45 12.79 10.47 3.63
C LYS A 45 13.96 10.14 4.52
N VAL A 46 14.59 9.01 4.26
CA VAL A 46 15.89 8.62 4.79
C VAL A 46 16.91 8.72 3.69
N THR A 47 17.92 9.58 3.87
CA THR A 47 18.98 9.76 2.89
C THR A 47 20.31 9.25 3.42
N GLN A 48 21.17 8.79 2.50
CA GLN A 48 22.57 8.49 2.74
C GLN A 48 23.41 9.24 1.68
N GLY A 49 24.13 10.26 2.11
CA GLY A 49 24.66 11.22 1.17
C GLY A 49 23.56 11.96 0.42
N GLN A 50 23.54 11.85 -0.90
CA GLN A 50 22.49 12.43 -1.75
C GLN A 50 21.41 11.42 -2.18
N GLU A 51 21.56 10.15 -1.84
CA GLU A 51 20.61 9.12 -2.25
C GLU A 51 19.49 8.94 -1.22
N ILE A 52 18.25 8.89 -1.71
CA ILE A 52 17.09 8.49 -0.89
C ILE A 52 17.07 6.97 -0.80
N LYS A 53 17.21 6.41 0.41
CA LYS A 53 17.24 4.98 0.69
C LYS A 53 15.87 4.43 1.08
N ALA A 54 15.06 5.26 1.72
CA ALA A 54 13.69 4.91 2.09
C ALA A 54 12.83 6.16 2.26
N GLY A 55 11.52 5.97 2.20
CA GLY A 55 10.53 6.95 2.55
C GLY A 55 9.55 6.42 3.58
N VAL A 56 8.91 7.32 4.30
CA VAL A 56 7.84 7.00 5.25
C VAL A 56 6.64 7.89 4.95
N CYS A 57 5.48 7.26 4.79
CA CYS A 57 4.20 7.94 4.64
C CYS A 57 3.31 7.61 5.85
N LEU A 58 2.81 8.63 6.52
CA LEU A 58 1.90 8.49 7.67
C LEU A 58 0.65 9.32 7.43
N ASN A 59 -0.53 8.74 7.63
CA ASN A 59 -1.72 9.53 7.84
C ASN A 59 -1.68 10.09 9.25
N VAL A 60 -1.96 11.39 9.41
CA VAL A 60 -1.80 12.08 10.68
C VAL A 60 -3.02 12.93 11.01
N ASP A 61 -3.26 13.10 12.30
CA ASP A 61 -4.28 14.01 12.81
C ASP A 61 -3.91 15.49 12.59
N GLU A 62 -4.78 16.40 12.96
CA GLU A 62 -4.56 17.84 12.81
C GLU A 62 -3.34 18.34 13.59
N THR A 63 -2.99 17.69 14.68
CA THR A 63 -1.81 18.05 15.50
C THR A 63 -0.50 17.57 14.91
N GLU A 64 -0.55 16.67 13.93
CA GLU A 64 0.59 15.93 13.36
C GLU A 64 1.41 15.13 14.38
N LYS A 65 0.78 14.79 15.52
CA LYS A 65 1.40 14.03 16.61
C LYS A 65 0.92 12.59 16.66
N ILE A 66 -0.25 12.32 16.10
CA ILE A 66 -0.86 11.01 16.09
C ILE A 66 -0.96 10.50 14.66
N SER A 67 -0.34 9.37 14.39
CA SER A 67 -0.56 8.66 13.14
C SER A 67 -1.62 7.57 13.35
N PHE A 68 -2.50 7.40 12.37
CA PHE A 68 -3.64 6.49 12.46
C PHE A 68 -3.82 5.62 11.21
N GLU A 69 -4.61 4.54 11.36
CA GLU A 69 -5.00 3.67 10.26
C GLU A 69 -6.00 4.38 9.34
N ASN A 70 -5.75 4.33 8.03
CA ASN A 70 -6.74 4.72 7.04
C ASN A 70 -7.37 3.45 6.47
N GLU A 71 -8.67 3.26 6.68
CA GLU A 71 -9.42 2.06 6.30
C GLU A 71 -9.38 1.78 4.78
N LEU A 72 -9.18 2.81 3.95
CA LEU A 72 -9.05 2.67 2.50
C LEU A 72 -7.64 2.26 2.06
N VAL A 73 -6.67 2.22 2.97
CA VAL A 73 -5.26 1.99 2.65
C VAL A 73 -4.82 0.62 3.16
N ILE A 74 -4.49 -0.28 2.24
CA ILE A 74 -4.03 -1.63 2.59
C ILE A 74 -2.59 -1.58 3.11
N HIS A 75 -1.70 -0.86 2.41
CA HIS A 75 -0.29 -0.74 2.74
C HIS A 75 0.12 0.72 2.76
N ASN A 76 0.70 1.12 3.87
CA ASN A 76 1.23 2.45 4.12
C ASN A 76 2.45 2.31 5.05
N GLY A 77 3.25 3.32 5.20
CA GLY A 77 4.36 3.33 6.13
C GLY A 77 5.70 3.44 5.42
N ILE A 78 6.46 2.35 5.34
CA ILE A 78 7.87 2.40 4.93
C ILE A 78 8.05 1.81 3.53
N PHE A 79 8.70 2.59 2.65
CA PHE A 79 9.01 2.24 1.27
C PHE A 79 10.52 2.31 1.06
N PHE A 80 11.11 1.24 0.53
CA PHE A 80 12.54 1.16 0.31
C PHE A 80 12.92 1.45 -1.14
N ASN A 81 14.04 2.15 -1.30
CA ASN A 81 14.72 2.34 -2.57
C ASN A 81 16.14 1.76 -2.45
N LEU A 82 16.21 0.43 -2.44
CA LEU A 82 17.46 -0.29 -2.31
C LEU A 82 17.94 -0.83 -3.66
N ASP A 83 19.25 -0.91 -3.83
CA ASP A 83 19.85 -1.43 -5.06
C ASP A 83 19.33 -2.85 -5.37
N LYS A 84 18.70 -3.00 -6.53
CA LYS A 84 18.11 -4.26 -6.99
C LYS A 84 19.15 -5.36 -7.21
N LYS A 85 20.41 -4.99 -7.51
CA LYS A 85 21.51 -5.93 -7.76
C LYS A 85 22.21 -6.41 -6.48
N ARG A 86 21.90 -5.79 -5.34
CA ARG A 86 22.53 -6.15 -4.07
C ARG A 86 22.06 -7.52 -3.61
N ILE A 87 22.96 -8.34 -3.04
CA ILE A 87 22.62 -9.66 -2.51
C ILE A 87 21.62 -9.57 -1.35
N LEU A 88 20.75 -10.57 -1.23
CA LEU A 88 19.63 -10.56 -0.27
C LEU A 88 20.05 -10.31 1.18
N ALA A 89 21.17 -10.92 1.63
CA ALA A 89 21.67 -10.72 2.98
C ALA A 89 22.00 -9.24 3.28
N LYS A 90 22.60 -8.55 2.31
CA LYS A 90 22.93 -7.12 2.43
C LYS A 90 21.68 -6.23 2.36
N LYS A 91 20.68 -6.57 1.53
CA LYS A 91 19.41 -5.87 1.52
C LYS A 91 18.74 -5.92 2.88
N ARG A 92 18.66 -7.11 3.49
CA ARG A 92 18.09 -7.30 4.83
C ARG A 92 18.84 -6.54 5.92
N GLU A 93 20.17 -6.50 5.84
CA GLU A 93 20.97 -5.71 6.76
C GLU A 93 20.67 -4.21 6.62
N ASP A 94 20.58 -3.70 5.38
CA ASP A 94 20.22 -2.32 5.11
C ASP A 94 18.80 -1.99 5.59
N GLU A 95 17.81 -2.84 5.29
CA GLU A 95 16.44 -2.69 5.76
C GLU A 95 16.36 -2.65 7.28
N PHE A 96 17.08 -3.55 7.96
CA PHE A 96 17.14 -3.57 9.42
C PHE A 96 17.70 -2.25 9.98
N GLN A 97 18.80 -1.77 9.43
CA GLN A 97 19.44 -0.52 9.89
C GLN A 97 18.56 0.70 9.61
N ILE A 98 17.96 0.76 8.42
CA ILE A 98 17.06 1.85 8.02
C ILE A 98 15.81 1.84 8.90
N ASN A 99 15.18 0.69 9.13
CA ASN A 99 14.01 0.57 10.00
C ASN A 99 14.33 1.02 11.43
N SER A 100 15.46 0.57 12.00
CA SER A 100 15.89 0.98 13.33
C SER A 100 16.08 2.50 13.42
N PHE A 101 16.65 3.10 12.38
CA PHE A 101 16.84 4.55 12.29
C PHE A 101 15.50 5.30 12.15
N ILE A 102 14.59 4.80 11.31
CA ILE A 102 13.23 5.36 11.15
C ILE A 102 12.49 5.33 12.48
N ILE A 103 12.46 4.18 13.17
CA ILE A 103 11.80 4.02 14.47
C ILE A 103 12.30 5.07 15.45
N SER A 104 13.62 5.21 15.63
CA SER A 104 14.21 6.18 16.55
C SER A 104 13.78 7.61 16.24
N ASN A 105 13.62 7.95 14.96
CA ASN A 105 13.19 9.26 14.52
C ASN A 105 11.67 9.48 14.66
N LEU A 106 10.87 8.47 14.39
CA LEU A 106 9.40 8.57 14.52
C LEU A 106 8.99 8.70 15.99
N VAL A 107 9.52 7.88 16.88
CA VAL A 107 9.16 7.91 18.32
C VAL A 107 9.57 9.21 19.01
N SER A 108 10.52 9.96 18.45
CA SER A 108 10.88 11.29 18.96
C SER A 108 9.94 12.40 18.49
N ARG A 109 9.10 12.12 17.48
CA ARG A 109 8.24 13.12 16.82
C ARG A 109 6.75 12.91 17.05
N TYR A 110 6.34 11.66 17.20
CA TYR A 110 4.94 11.25 17.29
C TYR A 110 4.63 10.63 18.64
N ASP A 111 3.48 10.96 19.19
CA ASP A 111 2.96 10.39 20.44
C ASP A 111 2.33 9.01 20.20
N LYS A 112 1.75 8.82 19.01
CA LYS A 112 1.22 7.53 18.53
C LYS A 112 1.63 7.29 17.09
N ILE A 113 2.09 6.07 16.80
CA ILE A 113 2.55 5.68 15.47
C ILE A 113 1.76 4.47 15.02
N PHE A 114 1.15 4.56 13.82
CA PHE A 114 0.55 3.44 13.11
C PHE A 114 1.26 3.25 11.77
N LEU A 115 1.65 2.02 11.48
CA LEU A 115 2.30 1.60 10.24
C LEU A 115 1.63 0.33 9.73
N SER A 116 1.25 0.30 8.45
CA SER A 116 0.77 -0.90 7.75
C SER A 116 1.79 -1.27 6.69
N LEU A 117 2.72 -2.15 7.03
CA LEU A 117 3.88 -2.46 6.20
C LEU A 117 3.50 -3.34 5.00
N ASP A 118 4.19 -3.14 3.89
CA ASP A 118 4.07 -3.98 2.70
C ASP A 118 4.48 -5.44 3.02
N PRO A 119 3.82 -6.46 2.43
CA PRO A 119 4.14 -7.88 2.67
C PRO A 119 5.57 -8.28 2.32
N SER A 120 6.27 -7.50 1.50
CA SER A 120 7.68 -7.74 1.21
C SER A 120 8.62 -7.42 2.37
N VAL A 121 8.16 -6.67 3.38
CA VAL A 121 8.92 -6.40 4.60
C VAL A 121 8.85 -7.62 5.50
N THR A 122 9.85 -8.50 5.38
CA THR A 122 9.89 -9.78 6.11
C THR A 122 10.66 -9.71 7.42
N ASP A 123 11.46 -8.66 7.65
CA ASP A 123 12.24 -8.48 8.89
C ASP A 123 11.64 -7.39 9.77
N ILE A 124 10.85 -7.82 10.75
CA ILE A 124 10.17 -6.93 11.70
C ILE A 124 10.92 -6.81 13.04
N ARG A 125 12.12 -7.41 13.16
CA ARG A 125 12.92 -7.35 14.39
C ARG A 125 13.19 -5.94 14.90
N PRO A 126 13.43 -4.90 14.06
CA PRO A 126 13.59 -3.53 14.55
C PRO A 126 12.42 -3.05 15.41
N PHE A 127 11.18 -3.42 15.05
CA PHE A 127 9.96 -3.08 15.81
C PHE A 127 9.81 -3.94 17.05
N GLN A 128 10.08 -5.26 16.96
CA GLN A 128 10.02 -6.20 18.09
C GLN A 128 11.05 -5.88 19.17
N TRP A 129 12.24 -5.45 18.77
CA TRP A 129 13.35 -5.23 19.70
C TRP A 129 13.36 -3.81 20.28
N TYR A 130 12.58 -2.89 19.72
CA TYR A 130 12.46 -1.56 20.28
C TYR A 130 11.93 -1.64 21.71
N ASN A 131 12.72 -1.15 22.65
CA ASN A 131 12.42 -1.18 24.10
C ASN A 131 12.15 -2.60 24.68
N TYR A 132 12.61 -3.67 24.03
CA TYR A 132 12.30 -5.06 24.43
C TYR A 132 12.59 -5.34 25.91
N ASN A 133 13.75 -4.91 26.41
CA ASN A 133 14.20 -5.15 27.78
C ASN A 133 13.85 -4.01 28.76
N THR A 134 12.90 -3.16 28.43
CA THR A 134 12.53 -2.00 29.25
C THR A 134 11.02 -1.99 29.54
N ASN A 135 10.61 -1.14 30.49
CA ASN A 135 9.20 -0.86 30.77
C ASN A 135 8.65 0.32 29.89
N SER A 136 9.45 0.81 28.98
CA SER A 136 9.04 1.89 28.05
C SER A 136 8.06 1.38 27.00
N PRO A 137 7.30 2.26 26.34
CA PRO A 137 6.36 1.88 25.27
C PRO A 137 7.02 1.04 24.18
N LYS A 138 6.30 0.06 23.66
CA LYS A 138 6.72 -0.90 22.63
C LYS A 138 5.76 -0.85 21.46
N PHE A 139 6.20 -1.35 20.30
CA PHE A 139 5.29 -1.59 19.20
C PHE A 139 4.44 -2.83 19.46
N GLU A 140 3.15 -2.70 19.26
CA GLU A 140 2.23 -3.82 19.16
C GLU A 140 2.19 -4.26 17.70
N ILE A 141 2.36 -5.56 17.46
CA ILE A 141 2.45 -6.12 16.10
C ILE A 141 1.23 -6.99 15.86
N SER A 142 0.44 -6.58 14.86
CA SER A 142 -0.67 -7.39 14.34
C SER A 142 -0.30 -7.95 12.98
N ILE A 143 -0.42 -9.27 12.80
CA ILE A 143 -0.11 -9.94 11.54
C ILE A 143 -1.40 -10.06 10.74
N LYS A 144 -1.39 -9.47 9.52
CA LYS A 144 -2.45 -9.64 8.52
C LYS A 144 -1.91 -10.51 7.38
N TYR A 145 -2.75 -11.40 6.87
CA TYR A 145 -2.38 -12.27 5.75
C TYR A 145 -2.97 -11.73 4.46
N THR A 146 -2.20 -11.80 3.39
CA THR A 146 -2.65 -11.51 2.03
C THR A 146 -2.17 -12.61 1.09
N SER A 147 -2.79 -12.71 -0.07
CA SER A 147 -2.33 -13.59 -1.14
C SER A 147 -2.17 -12.80 -2.42
N THR A 148 -1.15 -13.15 -3.18
CA THR A 148 -0.89 -12.57 -4.51
C THR A 148 -1.01 -13.65 -5.57
N LEU A 149 -1.56 -13.28 -6.73
CA LEU A 149 -1.67 -14.15 -7.88
C LEU A 149 -0.82 -13.58 -9.01
N ASN A 150 0.08 -14.39 -9.56
CA ASN A 150 0.85 -14.00 -10.73
C ASN A 150 -0.04 -14.11 -11.99
N LEU A 151 -0.29 -12.98 -12.63
CA LEU A 151 -1.12 -12.87 -13.82
C LEU A 151 -0.31 -12.83 -15.13
N SER A 152 0.99 -13.08 -15.11
CA SER A 152 1.85 -12.98 -16.31
C SER A 152 1.41 -13.90 -17.45
N GLU A 153 0.83 -15.04 -17.13
CA GLU A 153 0.25 -15.95 -18.15
C GLU A 153 -0.91 -15.31 -18.93
N LEU A 154 -1.69 -14.43 -18.29
CA LEU A 154 -2.82 -13.74 -18.93
C LEU A 154 -2.35 -12.65 -19.89
N ALA A 155 -1.20 -12.03 -19.63
CA ALA A 155 -0.64 -10.96 -20.46
C ALA A 155 0.00 -11.47 -21.76
N SER A 156 0.37 -12.77 -21.82
CA SER A 156 1.12 -13.37 -22.93
C SER A 156 0.25 -14.11 -23.95
N GLN A 157 -1.06 -14.22 -23.73
CA GLN A 157 -1.94 -14.99 -24.61
C GLN A 157 -2.89 -14.10 -25.43
N ASP A 158 -2.78 -14.23 -26.76
CA ASP A 158 -3.85 -13.96 -27.70
C ASP A 158 -5.01 -14.96 -27.45
N ASN A 159 -5.99 -14.53 -26.73
CA ASN A 159 -7.43 -14.88 -26.63
C ASN A 159 -7.97 -16.27 -27.03
N GLN A 160 -7.25 -17.40 -27.02
CA GLN A 160 -7.84 -18.58 -27.64
C GLN A 160 -8.20 -19.76 -26.73
N ASN A 161 -7.63 -19.95 -25.56
CA ASN A 161 -8.15 -21.02 -24.68
C ASN A 161 -7.68 -20.90 -23.23
N ASP A 162 -8.52 -20.31 -22.37
CA ASP A 162 -8.22 -20.16 -20.93
C ASP A 162 -7.95 -21.52 -20.25
N GLU A 163 -8.52 -22.62 -20.77
CA GLU A 163 -8.38 -23.95 -20.19
C GLU A 163 -6.95 -24.50 -20.25
N ASN A 164 -6.10 -23.92 -21.10
CA ASN A 164 -4.69 -24.27 -21.20
C ASN A 164 -3.81 -23.55 -20.17
N LEU A 165 -4.30 -22.48 -19.55
CA LEU A 165 -3.57 -21.73 -18.55
C LEU A 165 -3.34 -22.56 -17.27
N ASN A 166 -2.15 -22.50 -16.70
CA ASN A 166 -1.88 -23.11 -15.41
C ASN A 166 -2.79 -22.49 -14.32
N LEU A 167 -3.00 -21.17 -14.37
CA LEU A 167 -3.96 -20.49 -13.50
C LEU A 167 -5.35 -21.11 -13.53
N TYR A 168 -5.86 -21.50 -14.72
CA TYR A 168 -7.17 -22.15 -14.84
C TYR A 168 -7.14 -23.59 -14.30
N LYS A 169 -6.07 -24.32 -14.56
CA LYS A 169 -5.90 -25.71 -14.10
C LYS A 169 -5.81 -25.79 -12.56
N ASP A 170 -5.20 -24.78 -11.96
CA ASP A 170 -5.02 -24.69 -10.50
C ASP A 170 -6.30 -24.24 -9.76
N LEU A 171 -7.33 -23.77 -10.50
CA LEU A 171 -8.60 -23.43 -9.90
C LEU A 171 -9.35 -24.66 -9.36
N GLU A 172 -10.04 -24.48 -8.24
CA GLU A 172 -10.99 -25.47 -7.76
C GLU A 172 -12.08 -25.80 -8.81
N THR A 173 -12.60 -27.02 -8.79
CA THR A 173 -13.62 -27.48 -9.74
C THR A 173 -14.84 -26.57 -9.80
N VAL A 174 -15.29 -26.07 -8.64
CA VAL A 174 -16.42 -25.14 -8.55
C VAL A 174 -16.14 -23.84 -9.31
N ARG A 175 -14.94 -23.30 -9.19
CA ARG A 175 -14.55 -22.06 -9.89
C ARG A 175 -14.48 -22.28 -11.41
N ARG A 176 -13.89 -23.37 -11.85
CA ARG A 176 -13.88 -23.76 -13.28
C ARG A 176 -15.28 -23.93 -13.84
N TYR A 177 -16.19 -24.53 -13.05
CA TYR A 177 -17.59 -24.65 -13.43
C TYR A 177 -18.25 -23.27 -13.57
N SER A 178 -18.07 -22.36 -12.61
CA SER A 178 -18.60 -21.00 -12.66
C SER A 178 -18.14 -20.22 -13.89
N ILE A 179 -16.84 -20.32 -14.25
CA ILE A 179 -16.31 -19.70 -15.46
C ILE A 179 -16.99 -20.29 -16.73
N ARG A 180 -17.15 -21.61 -16.81
CA ARG A 180 -17.82 -22.23 -17.94
C ARG A 180 -19.29 -21.81 -18.05
N GLN A 181 -20.01 -21.66 -16.92
CA GLN A 181 -21.39 -21.15 -16.94
C GLN A 181 -21.44 -19.70 -17.40
N ALA A 182 -20.56 -18.83 -16.87
CA ALA A 182 -20.50 -17.44 -17.31
C ALA A 182 -20.27 -17.31 -18.84
N LYS A 183 -19.39 -18.16 -19.41
CA LYS A 183 -19.19 -18.21 -20.86
C LYS A 183 -20.43 -18.65 -21.64
N LYS A 184 -21.20 -19.63 -21.12
CA LYS A 184 -22.47 -20.06 -21.73
C LYS A 184 -23.52 -18.98 -21.72
N GLU A 185 -23.61 -18.22 -20.63
CA GLU A 185 -24.55 -17.11 -20.46
C GLU A 185 -24.14 -15.84 -21.24
N LYS A 186 -22.99 -15.90 -21.95
CA LYS A 186 -22.47 -14.81 -22.78
C LYS A 186 -22.33 -13.48 -22.03
N TYR A 187 -21.92 -13.50 -20.77
CA TYR A 187 -21.58 -12.30 -20.04
C TYR A 187 -20.46 -11.53 -20.78
N SER A 188 -20.65 -10.23 -20.93
CA SER A 188 -19.63 -9.32 -21.43
C SER A 188 -18.98 -8.55 -20.27
N VAL A 189 -17.68 -8.28 -20.40
CA VAL A 189 -16.94 -7.41 -19.48
C VAL A 189 -16.46 -6.21 -20.29
N GLU A 190 -16.83 -5.03 -19.84
CA GLU A 190 -16.50 -3.78 -20.52
C GLU A 190 -15.78 -2.83 -19.56
N PHE A 191 -14.79 -2.12 -20.09
CA PHE A 191 -14.21 -0.98 -19.38
C PHE A 191 -15.16 0.20 -19.47
N SER A 192 -15.55 0.75 -18.33
CA SER A 192 -16.43 1.91 -18.27
C SER A 192 -15.71 3.10 -17.63
N ASN A 193 -15.84 4.26 -18.28
CA ASN A 193 -15.44 5.55 -17.72
C ASN A 193 -16.61 6.27 -17.01
N ASN A 194 -17.73 5.57 -16.79
CA ASN A 194 -18.89 6.12 -16.12
C ASN A 194 -18.80 5.86 -14.61
N ALA A 195 -18.39 6.89 -13.85
CA ALA A 195 -18.34 6.84 -12.40
C ALA A 195 -19.71 6.61 -11.76
N GLU A 196 -20.79 7.14 -12.35
CA GLU A 196 -22.13 7.11 -11.75
C GLU A 196 -22.63 5.68 -11.55
N ASN A 197 -22.42 4.78 -12.51
CA ASN A 197 -22.80 3.39 -12.38
C ASN A 197 -22.08 2.71 -11.22
N PHE A 198 -20.77 2.90 -11.11
CA PHE A 198 -19.97 2.37 -10.01
C PHE A 198 -20.43 2.94 -8.67
N LEU A 199 -20.54 4.27 -8.56
CA LEU A 199 -20.93 4.94 -7.32
C LEU A 199 -22.35 4.56 -6.87
N SER A 200 -23.29 4.39 -7.82
CA SER A 200 -24.65 3.90 -7.51
C SER A 200 -24.64 2.51 -6.89
N LEU A 201 -23.84 1.58 -7.45
CA LEU A 201 -23.70 0.23 -6.90
C LEU A 201 -22.99 0.25 -5.55
N TYR A 202 -21.91 1.02 -5.42
CA TYR A 202 -21.16 1.16 -4.18
C TYR A 202 -22.02 1.74 -3.06
N LYS A 203 -22.82 2.77 -3.35
CA LYS A 203 -23.79 3.33 -2.39
C LYS A 203 -24.81 2.31 -1.90
N LYS A 204 -25.33 1.46 -2.81
CA LYS A 204 -26.24 0.36 -2.43
C LYS A 204 -25.57 -0.66 -1.52
N PHE A 205 -24.28 -0.93 -1.75
CA PHE A 205 -23.50 -1.85 -0.92
C PHE A 205 -23.26 -1.25 0.47
N ILE A 206 -22.77 -0.04 0.56
CA ILE A 206 -22.50 0.69 1.80
C ILE A 206 -23.78 0.78 2.67
N ASN A 207 -24.93 1.12 2.07
CA ASN A 207 -26.20 1.21 2.80
C ASN A 207 -26.65 -0.12 3.43
N LYS A 208 -26.13 -1.27 2.96
CA LYS A 208 -26.42 -2.58 3.56
C LYS A 208 -25.54 -2.89 4.77
N ILE A 209 -24.37 -2.26 4.88
CA ILE A 209 -23.39 -2.52 5.95
C ILE A 209 -23.70 -1.69 7.20
N SER A 210 -24.45 -0.59 7.09
CA SER A 210 -25.02 0.22 8.20
C SER A 210 -24.01 0.62 9.30
N SER A 211 -22.87 1.22 8.94
CA SER A 211 -21.97 1.86 9.90
C SER A 211 -21.97 3.38 9.73
N SER A 212 -21.77 4.12 10.81
CA SER A 212 -21.70 5.60 10.76
C SER A 212 -20.51 6.12 9.95
N SER A 213 -19.42 5.36 9.86
CA SER A 213 -18.24 5.66 9.03
C SER A 213 -18.48 5.45 7.53
N ALA A 214 -19.54 4.73 7.16
CA ALA A 214 -19.80 4.34 5.77
C ALA A 214 -20.10 5.52 4.84
N GLN A 215 -20.64 6.62 5.36
CA GLN A 215 -20.93 7.81 4.55
C GLN A 215 -19.66 8.57 4.20
N ASP A 216 -18.75 8.77 5.17
CA ASP A 216 -17.48 9.46 4.96
C ASP A 216 -16.59 8.67 4.00
N GLU A 217 -16.61 7.33 4.14
CA GLU A 217 -15.93 6.42 3.20
C GLU A 217 -16.48 6.56 1.78
N PHE A 218 -17.81 6.61 1.63
CA PHE A 218 -18.44 6.80 0.33
C PHE A 218 -18.03 8.11 -0.34
N GLU A 219 -18.00 9.22 0.38
CA GLU A 219 -17.61 10.52 -0.13
C GLU A 219 -16.14 10.53 -0.59
N THR A 220 -15.27 9.91 0.18
CA THR A 220 -13.84 9.77 -0.18
C THR A 220 -13.67 8.92 -1.44
N VAL A 221 -14.34 7.76 -1.53
CA VAL A 221 -14.28 6.89 -2.71
C VAL A 221 -14.87 7.60 -3.93
N ALA A 222 -15.97 8.35 -3.77
CA ALA A 222 -16.57 9.11 -4.87
C ALA A 222 -15.61 10.19 -5.39
N LYS A 223 -14.95 10.93 -4.51
CA LYS A 223 -13.95 11.93 -4.87
C LYS A 223 -12.79 11.29 -5.65
N ILE A 224 -12.17 10.25 -5.11
CA ILE A 224 -11.05 9.56 -5.75
C ILE A 224 -11.46 9.03 -7.13
N THR A 225 -12.64 8.40 -7.25
CA THR A 225 -13.14 7.85 -8.52
C THR A 225 -13.30 8.94 -9.58
N ASN A 226 -13.92 10.06 -9.23
CA ASN A 226 -14.12 11.18 -10.16
C ASN A 226 -12.78 11.79 -10.61
N GLU A 227 -11.82 11.93 -9.70
CA GLU A 227 -10.48 12.45 -10.01
C GLU A 227 -9.68 11.51 -10.93
N ILE A 228 -9.76 10.18 -10.71
CA ILE A 228 -9.13 9.18 -11.60
C ILE A 228 -9.68 9.31 -13.03
N LEU A 229 -10.98 9.48 -13.17
CA LEU A 229 -11.61 9.60 -14.50
C LEU A 229 -11.32 10.94 -15.16
N ALA A 230 -11.15 12.02 -14.38
CA ALA A 230 -10.78 13.33 -14.90
C ALA A 230 -9.36 13.35 -15.51
N GLN A 231 -8.43 12.58 -14.97
CA GLN A 231 -7.05 12.46 -15.48
C GLN A 231 -6.93 11.66 -16.80
N LYS A 232 -7.95 10.88 -17.17
CA LYS A 232 -7.98 10.10 -18.42
C LYS A 232 -8.53 10.86 -19.63
N LYS A 233 -8.92 12.11 -19.45
CA LYS A 233 -9.34 13.02 -20.51
C LYS A 233 -8.21 13.90 -20.97
#